data_b109a4bf609808dfd5741e854d17cbc4
#
_entry.id   b109a4bf609808dfd5741e854d17cbc4
#
_cell.length_a   1.000
_cell.length_b   1.000
_cell.length_c   1.000
_cell.angle_alpha   90.00
_cell.angle_beta   90.00
_cell.angle_gamma   90.00
#
_symmetry.space_group_name_H-M   'P 1'
#
loop_
_entity.id
_entity.type
_entity.pdbx_description
1 polymer ?
#
loop_
_entity_poly.entity_id
_entity_poly.type
_entity_poly.pdbx_seq_one_letter_code
_entity_poly.pdbx_strand_id
1 'polypeptide(L)'
;EGIDLVVAGAGFSRDMFAMGKESGTPIVPIVSSAKLARISEGLGAAAVIVEGCEAGGHLGTDRSAREIVPEVVAAVKNIPVIAAGGVLDGRDIVEMLKIGASGVQMGSRFAASDECNASDELKKMYVRATNPEDIVLIQSPVGLPGQAIKNKFAESVLDGTVAPPTVCD
;
A
#
# COMPACT_ATOMS: atom_id res chain seq x y z
N GLU A 1 -13.21 -19.96 11.80
CA GLU A 1 -13.93 -18.72 11.44
C GLU A 1 -13.56 -18.37 10.00
N GLY A 2 -14.56 -18.08 9.15
CA GLY A 2 -14.37 -17.76 7.75
C GLY A 2 -13.72 -16.37 7.59
N ILE A 3 -12.76 -16.27 6.68
CA ILE A 3 -12.20 -14.99 6.20
C ILE A 3 -12.80 -14.74 4.83
N ASP A 4 -13.45 -13.59 4.65
CA ASP A 4 -14.14 -13.25 3.39
C ASP A 4 -13.18 -12.89 2.27
N LEU A 5 -12.01 -12.32 2.61
CA LEU A 5 -11.03 -11.79 1.65
C LEU A 5 -9.65 -11.67 2.30
N VAL A 6 -8.58 -11.95 1.55
CA VAL A 6 -7.20 -11.68 1.98
C VAL A 6 -6.56 -10.66 1.05
N VAL A 7 -6.13 -9.52 1.63
CA VAL A 7 -5.24 -8.57 0.95
C VAL A 7 -3.80 -8.96 1.26
N ALA A 8 -3.03 -9.24 0.21
CA ALA A 8 -1.65 -9.69 0.30
C ALA A 8 -0.67 -8.57 -0.06
N GLY A 9 0.04 -8.03 0.94
CA GLY A 9 1.04 -6.99 0.79
C GLY A 9 2.47 -7.46 1.07
N ALA A 10 3.44 -6.57 0.89
CA ALA A 10 4.87 -6.77 1.20
C ALA A 10 5.52 -8.01 0.59
N GLY A 11 5.20 -8.31 -0.64
CA GLY A 11 5.81 -9.40 -1.41
C GLY A 11 4.80 -10.22 -2.21
N PHE A 12 5.31 -10.85 -3.26
CA PHE A 12 4.51 -11.67 -4.15
C PHE A 12 4.71 -13.15 -3.79
N SER A 13 3.66 -13.84 -3.33
CA SER A 13 3.70 -15.27 -3.03
C SER A 13 2.70 -16.04 -3.91
N ARG A 14 3.18 -17.01 -4.65
CA ARG A 14 2.32 -17.94 -5.42
C ARG A 14 1.55 -18.88 -4.51
N ASP A 15 2.11 -19.24 -3.37
CA ASP A 15 1.49 -20.18 -2.42
C ASP A 15 0.20 -19.61 -1.83
N MET A 16 0.13 -18.28 -1.64
CA MET A 16 -1.10 -17.63 -1.18
C MET A 16 -2.27 -17.84 -2.14
N PHE A 17 -2.02 -17.82 -3.46
CA PHE A 17 -3.07 -18.08 -4.44
C PHE A 17 -3.53 -19.54 -4.41
N ALA A 18 -2.59 -20.49 -4.20
CA ALA A 18 -2.93 -21.89 -4.04
C ALA A 18 -3.81 -22.11 -2.78
N MET A 19 -3.40 -21.54 -1.63
CA MET A 19 -4.17 -21.60 -0.38
C MET A 19 -5.55 -20.93 -0.52
N GLY A 20 -5.62 -19.77 -1.17
CA GLY A 20 -6.90 -19.09 -1.42
C GLY A 20 -7.84 -19.93 -2.28
N LYS A 21 -7.30 -20.61 -3.30
CA LYS A 21 -8.08 -21.52 -4.16
C LYS A 21 -8.57 -22.76 -3.40
N GLU A 22 -7.76 -23.34 -2.53
CA GLU A 22 -8.13 -24.49 -1.70
C GLU A 22 -9.20 -24.15 -0.66
N SER A 23 -9.07 -22.98 -0.02
CA SER A 23 -10.00 -22.51 1.02
C SER A 23 -11.25 -21.84 0.47
N GLY A 24 -11.28 -21.50 -0.84
CA GLY A 24 -12.32 -20.67 -1.43
C GLY A 24 -12.26 -19.20 -1.03
N THR A 25 -11.14 -18.74 -0.44
CA THR A 25 -10.94 -17.36 0.02
C THR A 25 -10.32 -16.51 -1.08
N PRO A 26 -10.98 -15.43 -1.54
CA PRO A 26 -10.43 -14.53 -2.55
C PRO A 26 -9.11 -13.88 -2.12
N ILE A 27 -8.14 -13.84 -3.02
CA ILE A 27 -6.85 -13.18 -2.80
C ILE A 27 -6.78 -11.91 -3.64
N VAL A 28 -6.42 -10.80 -3.00
CA VAL A 28 -6.20 -9.48 -3.61
C VAL A 28 -4.77 -9.03 -3.32
N PRO A 29 -3.82 -9.22 -4.24
CA PRO A 29 -2.45 -8.81 -4.04
C PRO A 29 -2.26 -7.30 -4.23
N ILE A 30 -1.30 -6.74 -3.49
CA ILE A 30 -0.77 -5.40 -3.74
C ILE A 30 0.34 -5.55 -4.79
N VAL A 31 0.25 -4.74 -5.85
CA VAL A 31 1.17 -4.78 -6.99
C VAL A 31 1.68 -3.38 -7.33
N SER A 32 2.91 -3.29 -7.84
CA SER A 32 3.55 -2.04 -8.25
C SER A 32 3.86 -1.98 -9.75
N SER A 33 3.29 -2.89 -10.55
CA SER A 33 3.52 -2.91 -12.00
C SER A 33 2.47 -3.70 -12.76
N ALA A 34 2.29 -3.36 -14.04
CA ALA A 34 1.44 -4.08 -14.97
C ALA A 34 1.85 -5.55 -15.16
N LYS A 35 3.15 -5.85 -15.06
CA LYS A 35 3.67 -7.23 -15.12
C LYS A 35 3.15 -8.07 -13.95
N LEU A 36 3.27 -7.58 -12.73
CA LEU A 36 2.78 -8.27 -11.53
C LEU A 36 1.26 -8.42 -11.55
N ALA A 37 0.53 -7.39 -12.00
CA ALA A 37 -0.92 -7.45 -12.13
C ALA A 37 -1.38 -8.57 -13.09
N ARG A 38 -0.76 -8.69 -14.27
CA ARG A 38 -1.05 -9.78 -15.21
C ARG A 38 -0.75 -11.18 -14.64
N ILE A 39 0.37 -11.31 -13.93
CA ILE A 39 0.72 -12.57 -13.26
C ILE A 39 -0.33 -12.91 -12.21
N SER A 40 -0.75 -11.93 -11.40
CA SER A 40 -1.77 -12.08 -10.36
C SER A 40 -3.12 -12.50 -10.95
N GLU A 41 -3.58 -11.85 -12.03
CA GLU A 41 -4.79 -12.24 -12.74
C GLU A 41 -4.70 -13.69 -13.23
N GLY A 42 -3.58 -14.08 -13.85
CA GLY A 42 -3.35 -15.45 -14.31
C GLY A 42 -3.32 -16.50 -13.18
N LEU A 43 -3.01 -16.11 -11.96
CA LEU A 43 -3.03 -16.97 -10.78
C LEU A 43 -4.40 -17.01 -10.10
N GLY A 44 -5.38 -16.20 -10.56
CA GLY A 44 -6.73 -16.18 -10.03
C GLY A 44 -6.97 -15.12 -8.96
N ALA A 45 -6.24 -14.00 -8.99
CA ALA A 45 -6.55 -12.85 -8.14
C ALA A 45 -8.00 -12.38 -8.35
N ALA A 46 -8.70 -12.05 -7.27
CA ALA A 46 -10.06 -11.50 -7.33
C ALA A 46 -10.08 -10.02 -7.71
N ALA A 47 -9.01 -9.29 -7.41
CA ALA A 47 -8.73 -7.91 -7.76
C ALA A 47 -7.22 -7.68 -7.62
N VAL A 48 -6.73 -6.52 -8.00
CA VAL A 48 -5.38 -6.05 -7.65
C VAL A 48 -5.44 -4.66 -7.03
N ILE A 49 -4.63 -4.43 -6.01
CA ILE A 49 -4.39 -3.10 -5.46
C ILE A 49 -3.08 -2.59 -6.05
N VAL A 50 -3.15 -1.47 -6.78
CA VAL A 50 -1.98 -0.81 -7.36
C VAL A 50 -1.48 0.23 -6.40
N GLU A 51 -0.28 0.01 -5.85
CA GLU A 51 0.34 0.90 -4.90
C GLU A 51 1.46 1.71 -5.55
N GLY A 52 1.38 3.04 -5.42
CA GLY A 52 2.40 3.98 -5.84
C GLY A 52 3.36 4.37 -4.74
N CYS A 53 4.38 5.17 -5.10
CA CYS A 53 5.38 5.67 -4.16
C CYS A 53 4.82 6.63 -3.10
N GLU A 54 3.59 7.10 -3.24
CA GLU A 54 2.91 7.96 -2.26
C GLU A 54 2.30 7.16 -1.09
N ALA A 55 2.34 5.84 -1.14
CA ALA A 55 1.81 5.01 -0.07
C ALA A 55 2.71 5.05 1.17
N GLY A 56 2.11 4.96 2.34
CA GLY A 56 2.82 4.79 3.60
C GLY A 56 3.28 3.34 3.79
N GLY A 57 4.34 3.13 4.56
CA GLY A 57 4.89 1.81 4.80
C GLY A 57 5.86 1.35 3.70
N HIS A 58 5.97 0.04 3.49
CA HIS A 58 6.92 -0.54 2.54
C HIS A 58 6.55 -0.21 1.10
N LEU A 59 7.53 0.25 0.33
CA LEU A 59 7.37 0.62 -1.07
C LEU A 59 7.89 -0.48 -2.00
N GLY A 60 7.10 -0.80 -3.03
CA GLY A 60 7.49 -1.68 -4.12
C GLY A 60 7.95 -0.95 -5.39
N THR A 61 7.89 0.39 -5.40
CA THR A 61 8.19 1.22 -6.56
C THR A 61 8.54 2.65 -6.14
N ASP A 62 9.23 3.36 -7.01
CA ASP A 62 9.48 4.80 -6.95
C ASP A 62 8.52 5.63 -7.85
N ARG A 63 7.58 4.95 -8.53
CA ARG A 63 6.64 5.56 -9.47
C ARG A 63 5.31 5.90 -8.80
N SER A 64 4.67 6.96 -9.29
CA SER A 64 3.36 7.40 -8.83
C SER A 64 2.25 6.38 -9.13
N ALA A 65 1.28 6.26 -8.21
CA ALA A 65 0.06 5.49 -8.47
C ALA A 65 -0.66 6.00 -9.73
N ARG A 66 -0.66 7.31 -9.97
CA ARG A 66 -1.28 7.95 -11.13
C ARG A 66 -0.66 7.53 -12.46
N GLU A 67 0.62 7.17 -12.45
CA GLU A 67 1.31 6.63 -13.63
C GLU A 67 1.06 5.13 -13.83
N ILE A 68 1.07 4.36 -12.74
CA ILE A 68 1.00 2.89 -12.81
C ILE A 68 -0.43 2.41 -13.03
N VAL A 69 -1.44 3.06 -12.44
CA VAL A 69 -2.84 2.63 -12.54
C VAL A 69 -3.32 2.49 -13.98
N PRO A 70 -3.12 3.46 -14.91
CA PRO A 70 -3.55 3.30 -16.30
C PRO A 70 -2.85 2.13 -17.01
N GLU A 71 -1.57 1.89 -16.71
CA GLU A 71 -0.82 0.77 -17.28
C GLU A 71 -1.37 -0.58 -16.81
N VAL A 72 -1.74 -0.67 -15.53
CA VAL A 72 -2.34 -1.88 -14.95
C VAL A 72 -3.73 -2.11 -15.50
N VAL A 73 -4.56 -1.07 -15.58
CA VAL A 73 -5.91 -1.14 -16.16
C VAL A 73 -5.86 -1.66 -17.61
N ALA A 74 -4.89 -1.19 -18.39
CA ALA A 74 -4.70 -1.67 -19.77
C ALA A 74 -4.15 -3.12 -19.83
N ALA A 75 -3.53 -3.61 -18.77
CA ALA A 75 -2.84 -4.90 -18.74
C ALA A 75 -3.72 -6.06 -18.26
N VAL A 76 -4.67 -5.82 -17.36
CA VAL A 76 -5.62 -6.82 -16.84
C VAL A 76 -6.94 -6.75 -17.62
N LYS A 77 -7.72 -7.84 -17.61
CA LYS A 77 -8.94 -7.93 -18.43
C LYS A 77 -10.19 -8.18 -17.63
N ASN A 78 -10.11 -8.97 -16.58
CA ASN A 78 -11.28 -9.56 -15.93
C ASN A 78 -11.37 -9.25 -14.44
N ILE A 79 -10.40 -8.52 -13.89
CA ILE A 79 -10.35 -8.21 -12.45
C ILE A 79 -10.35 -6.70 -12.20
N PRO A 80 -11.00 -6.24 -11.12
CA PRO A 80 -10.97 -4.85 -10.71
C PRO A 80 -9.56 -4.37 -10.35
N VAL A 81 -9.27 -3.10 -10.66
CA VAL A 81 -8.03 -2.41 -10.28
C VAL A 81 -8.37 -1.37 -9.21
N ILE A 82 -7.75 -1.47 -8.05
CA ILE A 82 -7.93 -0.57 -6.92
C ILE A 82 -6.67 0.27 -6.79
N ALA A 83 -6.80 1.60 -6.79
CA ALA A 83 -5.66 2.51 -6.64
C ALA A 83 -5.34 2.79 -5.17
N ALA A 84 -4.06 2.75 -4.79
CA ALA A 84 -3.57 3.03 -3.46
C ALA A 84 -2.35 3.96 -3.49
N GLY A 85 -2.25 4.83 -2.48
CA GLY A 85 -1.21 5.86 -2.39
C GLY A 85 -1.67 7.22 -2.91
N GLY A 86 -1.46 8.27 -2.13
CA GLY A 86 -1.77 9.65 -2.50
C GLY A 86 -3.26 9.96 -2.66
N VAL A 87 -4.16 9.16 -2.10
CA VAL A 87 -5.60 9.40 -2.10
C VAL A 87 -6.02 9.92 -0.74
N LEU A 88 -6.41 11.19 -0.68
CA LEU A 88 -6.71 11.89 0.57
C LEU A 88 -8.17 12.37 0.68
N ASP A 89 -8.80 12.72 -0.44
CA ASP A 89 -10.15 13.25 -0.45
C ASP A 89 -10.97 12.78 -1.68
N GLY A 90 -12.21 13.29 -1.79
CA GLY A 90 -13.12 12.93 -2.88
C GLY A 90 -12.61 13.35 -4.28
N ARG A 91 -11.75 14.36 -4.38
CA ARG A 91 -11.18 14.79 -5.67
C ARG A 91 -10.17 13.77 -6.16
N ASP A 92 -9.31 13.28 -5.24
CA ASP A 92 -8.35 12.22 -5.56
C ASP A 92 -9.08 10.93 -5.96
N ILE A 93 -10.19 10.58 -5.27
CA ILE A 93 -11.01 9.41 -5.63
C ILE A 93 -11.51 9.56 -7.07
N VAL A 94 -12.10 10.71 -7.41
CA VAL A 94 -12.62 10.97 -8.76
C VAL A 94 -11.48 10.92 -9.81
N GLU A 95 -10.31 11.43 -9.49
CA GLU A 95 -9.14 11.36 -10.37
C GLU A 95 -8.74 9.91 -10.65
N MET A 96 -8.59 9.08 -9.62
CA MET A 96 -8.25 7.67 -9.79
C MET A 96 -9.29 6.89 -10.60
N LEU A 97 -10.59 7.16 -10.38
CA LEU A 97 -11.65 6.56 -11.17
C LEU A 97 -11.60 7.00 -12.64
N LYS A 98 -11.27 8.27 -12.94
CA LYS A 98 -11.13 8.79 -14.30
C LYS A 98 -9.98 8.13 -15.06
N ILE A 99 -8.91 7.75 -14.41
CA ILE A 99 -7.79 7.03 -15.04
C ILE A 99 -8.00 5.51 -15.09
N GLY A 100 -9.19 5.03 -14.71
CA GLY A 100 -9.64 3.67 -14.94
C GLY A 100 -9.64 2.75 -13.71
N ALA A 101 -9.29 3.25 -12.53
CA ALA A 101 -9.44 2.46 -11.29
C ALA A 101 -10.91 2.15 -11.03
N SER A 102 -11.19 0.95 -10.51
CA SER A 102 -12.52 0.51 -10.09
C SER A 102 -12.87 0.98 -8.68
N GLY A 103 -11.88 1.40 -7.91
CA GLY A 103 -12.00 1.88 -6.54
C GLY A 103 -10.66 2.36 -6.01
N VAL A 104 -10.63 2.78 -4.75
CA VAL A 104 -9.43 3.27 -4.07
C VAL A 104 -9.25 2.62 -2.71
N GLN A 105 -7.99 2.54 -2.26
CA GLN A 105 -7.61 2.21 -0.89
C GLN A 105 -6.98 3.44 -0.25
N MET A 106 -7.44 3.79 0.94
CA MET A 106 -6.96 4.94 1.72
C MET A 106 -6.48 4.46 3.09
N GLY A 107 -5.27 4.86 3.49
CA GLY A 107 -4.68 4.52 4.79
C GLY A 107 -4.72 5.69 5.77
N SER A 108 -3.90 6.71 5.53
CA SER A 108 -3.66 7.83 6.45
C SER A 108 -4.92 8.57 6.86
N ARG A 109 -5.88 8.72 5.94
CA ARG A 109 -7.17 9.37 6.23
C ARG A 109 -7.95 8.64 7.31
N PHE A 110 -8.00 7.32 7.25
CA PHE A 110 -8.69 6.49 8.24
C PHE A 110 -7.87 6.33 9.52
N ALA A 111 -6.55 6.25 9.42
CA ALA A 111 -5.68 6.20 10.61
C ALA A 111 -5.81 7.46 11.48
N ALA A 112 -6.08 8.62 10.89
CA ALA A 112 -6.28 9.89 11.58
C ALA A 112 -7.72 10.15 12.04
N SER A 113 -8.68 9.26 11.73
CA SER A 113 -10.08 9.44 12.10
C SER A 113 -10.34 9.15 13.59
N ASP A 114 -11.45 9.67 14.11
CA ASP A 114 -11.85 9.47 15.50
C ASP A 114 -12.17 8.00 15.79
N GLU A 115 -12.70 7.27 14.80
CA GLU A 115 -13.06 5.85 14.91
C GLU A 115 -11.86 4.90 14.96
N CYS A 116 -10.68 5.37 14.53
CA CYS A 116 -9.47 4.56 14.59
C CYS A 116 -9.02 4.37 16.06
N ASN A 117 -8.66 3.15 16.44
CA ASN A 117 -8.15 2.81 17.77
C ASN A 117 -6.67 3.22 17.99
N ALA A 118 -6.05 3.94 17.06
CA ALA A 118 -4.72 4.48 17.24
C ALA A 118 -4.68 5.51 18.39
N SER A 119 -3.51 5.65 19.02
CA SER A 119 -3.34 6.67 20.06
C SER A 119 -3.52 8.08 19.51
N ASP A 120 -4.01 8.98 20.36
CA ASP A 120 -4.19 10.39 20.00
C ASP A 120 -2.89 11.04 19.52
N GLU A 121 -1.76 10.63 20.07
CA GLU A 121 -0.46 11.15 19.66
C GLU A 121 -0.12 10.76 18.21
N LEU A 122 -0.41 9.52 17.81
CA LEU A 122 -0.22 9.09 16.43
C LEU A 122 -1.17 9.83 15.48
N LYS A 123 -2.46 9.98 15.84
CA LYS A 123 -3.43 10.76 15.05
C LYS A 123 -2.98 12.21 14.86
N LYS A 124 -2.48 12.84 15.93
CA LYS A 124 -1.93 14.21 15.88
C LYS A 124 -0.70 14.29 14.95
N MET A 125 0.13 13.25 14.89
CA MET A 125 1.26 13.22 13.95
C MET A 125 0.77 13.24 12.50
N TYR A 126 -0.25 12.44 12.14
CA TYR A 126 -0.86 12.46 10.81
C TYR A 126 -1.46 13.83 10.47
N VAL A 127 -2.16 14.46 11.41
CA VAL A 127 -2.79 15.77 11.19
C VAL A 127 -1.76 16.90 11.03
N ARG A 128 -0.60 16.79 11.71
CA ARG A 128 0.48 17.79 11.62
C ARG A 128 1.37 17.62 10.39
N ALA A 129 1.43 16.43 9.82
CA ALA A 129 2.20 16.16 8.61
C ALA A 129 1.49 16.79 7.40
N THR A 130 1.89 18.01 7.05
CA THR A 130 1.25 18.81 5.99
C THR A 130 2.16 19.05 4.78
N ASN A 131 3.45 18.72 4.90
CA ASN A 131 4.45 18.93 3.87
C ASN A 131 5.14 17.61 3.49
N PRO A 132 5.67 17.49 2.26
CA PRO A 132 6.44 16.31 1.87
C PRO A 132 7.63 16.02 2.80
N GLU A 133 8.24 17.04 3.39
CA GLU A 133 9.38 16.94 4.29
C GLU A 133 9.02 16.33 5.66
N ASP A 134 7.73 16.22 5.96
CA ASP A 134 7.22 15.53 7.16
C ASP A 134 7.22 14.00 7.00
N ILE A 135 7.50 13.52 5.79
CA ILE A 135 7.62 12.11 5.46
C ILE A 135 9.08 11.79 5.15
N VAL A 136 9.57 10.71 5.73
CA VAL A 136 10.93 10.24 5.52
C VAL A 136 10.94 8.82 4.99
N LEU A 137 11.92 8.52 4.13
CA LEU A 137 12.17 7.18 3.63
C LEU A 137 13.21 6.51 4.52
N ILE A 138 12.83 5.43 5.16
CA ILE A 138 13.72 4.64 6.02
C ILE A 138 13.92 3.25 5.40
N GLN A 139 15.06 2.65 5.70
CA GLN A 139 15.29 1.24 5.39
C GLN A 139 14.63 0.39 6.49
N SER A 140 13.66 -0.43 6.10
CA SER A 140 12.99 -1.29 7.06
C SER A 140 13.81 -2.54 7.40
N PRO A 141 13.53 -3.21 8.54
CA PRO A 141 14.22 -4.45 8.94
C PRO A 141 14.12 -5.57 7.92
N VAL A 142 13.08 -5.58 7.08
CA VAL A 142 12.88 -6.59 6.03
C VAL A 142 13.60 -6.25 4.72
N GLY A 143 14.43 -5.20 4.71
CA GLY A 143 15.24 -4.83 3.54
C GLY A 143 14.50 -4.06 2.44
N LEU A 144 13.25 -3.64 2.68
CA LEU A 144 12.49 -2.80 1.75
C LEU A 144 12.51 -1.35 2.22
N PRO A 145 12.58 -0.37 1.30
CA PRO A 145 12.38 1.02 1.66
C PRO A 145 10.95 1.23 2.16
N GLY A 146 10.79 2.07 3.18
CA GLY A 146 9.48 2.37 3.74
C GLY A 146 9.31 3.84 4.07
N GLN A 147 8.12 4.38 3.82
CA GLN A 147 7.76 5.73 4.22
C GLN A 147 7.20 5.76 5.63
N ALA A 148 7.67 6.71 6.42
CA ALA A 148 7.22 6.97 7.78
C ALA A 148 7.05 8.47 8.02
N ILE A 149 6.15 8.83 8.94
CA ILE A 149 6.07 10.21 9.44
C ILE A 149 7.35 10.50 10.23
N LYS A 150 7.97 11.63 9.91
CA LYS A 150 9.19 12.11 10.56
C LYS A 150 8.99 12.25 12.07
N ASN A 151 9.85 11.61 12.83
CA ASN A 151 9.89 11.68 14.29
C ASN A 151 11.31 11.42 14.78
N LYS A 152 11.57 11.63 16.06
CA LYS A 152 12.91 11.47 16.65
C LYS A 152 13.52 10.08 16.41
N PHE A 153 12.71 9.02 16.43
CA PHE A 153 13.21 7.68 16.15
C PHE A 153 13.61 7.53 14.68
N ALA A 154 12.74 7.95 13.75
CA ALA A 154 13.05 7.90 12.32
C ALA A 154 14.30 8.74 12.00
N GLU A 155 14.46 9.90 12.62
CA GLU A 155 15.66 10.73 12.48
C GLU A 155 16.90 10.01 13.00
N SER A 156 16.83 9.35 14.15
CA SER A 156 17.96 8.60 14.73
C SER A 156 18.36 7.36 13.92
N VAL A 157 17.42 6.77 13.16
CA VAL A 157 17.73 5.71 12.18
C VAL A 157 18.43 6.29 10.96
N LEU A 158 17.98 7.45 10.47
CA LEU A 158 18.56 8.10 9.30
C LEU A 158 19.96 8.65 9.54
N ASP A 159 20.24 9.18 10.72
CA ASP A 159 21.55 9.70 11.09
C ASP A 159 22.53 8.60 11.60
N GLY A 160 22.06 7.36 11.69
CA GLY A 160 22.86 6.22 12.12
C GLY A 160 23.11 6.12 13.63
N THR A 161 22.46 6.95 14.45
CA THR A 161 22.57 6.90 15.91
C THR A 161 21.91 5.62 16.47
N VAL A 162 20.85 5.15 15.81
CA VAL A 162 20.18 3.90 16.12
C VAL A 162 20.22 2.99 14.89
N ALA A 163 20.75 1.79 15.04
CA ALA A 163 20.68 0.79 13.99
C ALA A 163 19.21 0.37 13.78
N PRO A 164 18.73 0.24 12.52
CA PRO A 164 17.42 -0.32 12.27
C PRO A 164 17.35 -1.75 12.86
N PRO A 165 16.22 -2.14 13.44
CA PRO A 165 16.07 -3.50 13.96
C PRO A 165 16.27 -4.51 12.82
N THR A 166 16.99 -5.60 13.11
CA THR A 166 17.36 -6.62 12.11
C THR A 166 16.34 -7.74 11.99
N VAL A 167 15.35 -7.76 12.87
CA VAL A 167 14.26 -8.78 12.91
C VAL A 167 12.96 -8.06 13.30
N CYS A 168 11.87 -8.42 12.63
CA CYS A 168 10.53 -8.09 13.11
C CYS A 168 10.18 -9.08 14.23
N ASP A 169 10.20 -8.62 15.47
CA ASP A 169 9.66 -9.35 16.62
C ASP A 169 8.14 -9.23 16.67
#